data_cc8da5c50c1c2d086a09ae437222c1ee
#
_entry.id   cc8da5c50c1c2d086a09ae437222c1ee
#
_cell.length_a   1.000
_cell.length_b   1.000
_cell.length_c   1.000
_cell.angle_alpha   90.00
_cell.angle_beta   90.00
_cell.angle_gamma   90.00
#
_symmetry.space_group_name_H-M   'P 1'
#
loop_
_entity.id
_entity.type
_entity.pdbx_description
1 polymer ?
#
loop_
_entity_poly.entity_id
_entity_poly.type
_entity_poly.pdbx_seq_one_letter_code
_entity_poly.pdbx_strand_id
1 'polypeptide(L)'
;MNRNLRAALFFLFGIVVFSAASAQEITRNNEGTYFYTSITIPPGAETMYLSGSGAQAREDGSWGNMREQTIDTFSRFKETLEAQGWSMRDIVQVRAFAVAGVDGLDFAGFNSGYSEFFGTGDNPSKPVRSFVEIKDLVVEGWLVEIEIRAARMP
;
A
#
# COMPACT_ATOMS: atom_id res chain seq x y z
N MET A 1 -15.36 -6.97 -83.48
CA MET A 1 -14.07 -7.15 -82.80
C MET A 1 -14.20 -6.51 -81.40
N ASN A 2 -14.75 -7.28 -80.42
CA ASN A 2 -15.09 -6.80 -79.08
C ASN A 2 -14.06 -7.34 -78.10
N ARG A 3 -13.24 -6.41 -77.52
CA ARG A 3 -12.31 -6.71 -76.44
C ARG A 3 -12.99 -6.45 -75.09
N ASN A 4 -13.36 -7.55 -74.38
CA ASN A 4 -13.86 -7.48 -73.04
C ASN A 4 -12.73 -7.19 -72.05
N LEU A 5 -12.73 -6.00 -71.46
CA LEU A 5 -11.82 -5.61 -70.36
C LEU A 5 -12.44 -6.10 -69.04
N ARG A 6 -11.87 -7.18 -68.47
CA ARG A 6 -12.24 -7.64 -67.12
C ARG A 6 -11.42 -6.88 -66.09
N ALA A 7 -12.04 -5.97 -65.34
CA ALA A 7 -11.44 -5.32 -64.19
C ALA A 7 -11.43 -6.31 -63.03
N ALA A 8 -10.27 -6.68 -62.54
CA ALA A 8 -10.11 -7.47 -61.34
C ALA A 8 -10.05 -6.50 -60.13
N LEU A 9 -11.08 -6.60 -59.28
CA LEU A 9 -11.15 -5.84 -58.04
C LEU A 9 -10.36 -6.60 -56.93
N PHE A 10 -9.21 -6.12 -56.55
CA PHE A 10 -8.45 -6.63 -55.39
C PHE A 10 -9.02 -6.06 -54.11
N PHE A 11 -9.70 -6.87 -53.32
CA PHE A 11 -10.07 -6.55 -51.95
C PHE A 11 -8.85 -6.77 -51.06
N LEU A 12 -8.21 -5.67 -50.60
CA LEU A 12 -7.21 -5.72 -49.54
C LEU A 12 -7.94 -5.92 -48.20
N PHE A 13 -7.89 -7.13 -47.66
CA PHE A 13 -8.36 -7.43 -46.32
C PHE A 13 -7.27 -6.99 -45.31
N GLY A 14 -7.44 -5.83 -44.73
CA GLY A 14 -6.53 -5.36 -43.66
C GLY A 14 -6.77 -6.20 -42.39
N ILE A 15 -5.79 -7.01 -42.01
CA ILE A 15 -5.78 -7.71 -40.73
C ILE A 15 -5.50 -6.68 -39.64
N VAL A 16 -6.50 -6.27 -38.87
CA VAL A 16 -6.32 -5.48 -37.65
C VAL A 16 -5.85 -6.44 -36.56
N VAL A 17 -4.56 -6.42 -36.28
CA VAL A 17 -3.99 -7.16 -35.14
C VAL A 17 -4.29 -6.35 -33.88
N PHE A 18 -5.30 -6.78 -33.12
CA PHE A 18 -5.49 -6.31 -31.76
C PHE A 18 -4.38 -6.91 -30.88
N SER A 19 -3.35 -6.13 -30.57
CA SER A 19 -2.47 -6.45 -29.45
C SER A 19 -3.30 -6.39 -28.18
N ALA A 20 -3.56 -7.53 -27.57
CA ALA A 20 -4.06 -7.57 -26.21
C ALA A 20 -2.99 -6.92 -25.31
N ALA A 21 -3.24 -5.70 -24.85
CA ALA A 21 -2.42 -5.11 -23.81
C ALA A 21 -2.55 -6.02 -22.58
N SER A 22 -1.47 -6.69 -22.20
CA SER A 22 -1.41 -7.41 -20.93
C SER A 22 -1.72 -6.40 -19.83
N ALA A 23 -2.77 -6.67 -19.03
CA ALA A 23 -3.06 -5.84 -17.87
C ALA A 23 -1.80 -5.82 -16.99
N GLN A 24 -1.23 -4.65 -16.79
CA GLN A 24 -0.08 -4.50 -15.91
C GLN A 24 -0.57 -4.58 -14.47
N GLU A 25 0.09 -5.39 -13.65
CA GLU A 25 -0.27 -5.60 -12.24
C GLU A 25 0.81 -5.05 -11.31
N ILE A 26 0.41 -4.69 -10.10
CA ILE A 26 1.34 -4.36 -9.02
C ILE A 26 2.02 -5.66 -8.58
N THR A 27 3.33 -5.76 -8.85
CA THR A 27 4.10 -6.97 -8.58
C THR A 27 4.80 -6.89 -7.23
N ARG A 28 4.65 -7.94 -6.42
CA ARG A 28 5.26 -8.07 -5.10
C ARG A 28 6.26 -9.22 -5.11
N ASN A 29 7.51 -8.96 -4.69
CA ASN A 29 8.60 -9.91 -4.80
C ASN A 29 9.23 -10.21 -3.44
N ASN A 30 9.61 -11.48 -3.25
CA ASN A 30 10.30 -11.99 -2.08
C ASN A 30 9.55 -11.69 -0.77
N GLU A 31 8.49 -12.46 -0.55
CA GLU A 31 7.68 -12.36 0.65
C GLU A 31 8.45 -12.76 1.90
N GLY A 32 8.52 -11.84 2.86
CA GLY A 32 9.02 -12.10 4.21
C GLY A 32 7.89 -12.24 5.23
N THR A 33 8.25 -12.41 6.50
CA THR A 33 7.27 -12.54 7.59
C THR A 33 6.36 -11.32 7.67
N TYR A 34 6.91 -10.10 7.55
CA TYR A 34 6.18 -8.85 7.75
C TYR A 34 6.06 -7.97 6.51
N PHE A 35 6.91 -8.16 5.50
CA PHE A 35 6.97 -7.28 4.32
C PHE A 35 7.52 -7.99 3.10
N TYR A 36 7.29 -7.42 1.92
CA TYR A 36 7.97 -7.80 0.68
C TYR A 36 9.30 -7.05 0.54
N THR A 37 10.28 -7.66 -0.10
CA THR A 37 11.57 -6.99 -0.41
C THR A 37 11.37 -5.83 -1.37
N SER A 38 10.50 -6.00 -2.38
CA SER A 38 10.18 -4.96 -3.34
C SER A 38 8.75 -5.06 -3.84
N ILE A 39 8.20 -3.90 -4.22
CA ILE A 39 6.92 -3.79 -4.92
C ILE A 39 7.16 -2.90 -6.14
N THR A 40 6.81 -3.41 -7.32
CA THR A 40 6.85 -2.66 -8.57
C THR A 40 5.45 -2.17 -8.90
N ILE A 41 5.31 -0.87 -9.07
CA ILE A 41 4.07 -0.19 -9.44
C ILE A 41 4.17 0.14 -10.93
N PRO A 42 3.32 -0.45 -11.81
CA PRO A 42 3.38 -0.21 -13.23
C PRO A 42 2.84 1.17 -13.60
N PRO A 43 3.16 1.67 -14.82
CA PRO A 43 2.53 2.86 -15.37
C PRO A 43 0.99 2.75 -15.40
N GLY A 44 0.31 3.86 -15.11
CA GLY A 44 -1.15 3.91 -15.08
C GLY A 44 -1.79 3.51 -13.75
N ALA A 45 -1.02 3.04 -12.77
CA ALA A 45 -1.53 2.84 -11.42
C ALA A 45 -1.87 4.18 -10.76
N GLU A 46 -3.00 4.23 -10.06
CA GLU A 46 -3.32 5.31 -9.13
C GLU A 46 -2.46 5.18 -7.89
N THR A 47 -2.00 6.30 -7.35
CA THR A 47 -1.22 6.32 -6.10
C THR A 47 -1.77 7.35 -5.13
N MET A 48 -1.79 6.98 -3.84
CA MET A 48 -2.20 7.85 -2.74
C MET A 48 -1.10 7.91 -1.68
N TYR A 49 -0.83 9.10 -1.20
CA TYR A 49 0.13 9.38 -0.13
C TYR A 49 -0.62 9.88 1.08
N LEU A 50 -0.42 9.26 2.22
CA LEU A 50 -0.97 9.73 3.48
C LEU A 50 0.17 10.23 4.36
N SER A 51 -0.06 11.40 4.98
CA SER A 51 0.88 12.01 5.92
C SER A 51 1.08 11.14 7.14
N GLY A 52 2.20 11.38 7.84
CA GLY A 52 2.45 10.78 9.14
C GLY A 52 1.30 11.00 10.11
N SER A 53 0.95 9.94 10.81
CA SER A 53 -0.10 9.92 11.82
C SER A 53 0.32 9.02 12.97
N GLY A 54 -0.14 9.35 14.16
CA GLY A 54 0.02 8.55 15.36
C GLY A 54 -1.33 8.25 16.01
N ALA A 55 -1.29 7.65 17.19
CA ALA A 55 -2.47 7.31 17.97
C ALA A 55 -3.26 8.56 18.39
N GLN A 56 -4.52 8.38 18.77
CA GLN A 56 -5.31 9.38 19.49
C GLN A 56 -5.16 9.20 20.98
N ALA A 57 -5.19 10.32 21.72
CA ALA A 57 -5.26 10.26 23.16
C ALA A 57 -6.58 9.62 23.58
N ARG A 58 -6.53 8.77 24.58
CA ARG A 58 -7.71 8.19 25.24
C ARG A 58 -8.43 9.24 26.07
N GLU A 59 -9.63 8.93 26.51
CA GLU A 59 -10.43 9.84 27.35
C GLU A 59 -9.72 10.25 28.65
N ASP A 60 -8.87 9.37 29.19
CA ASP A 60 -8.06 9.62 30.38
C ASP A 60 -6.73 10.38 30.08
N GLY A 61 -6.52 10.77 28.81
CA GLY A 61 -5.32 11.44 28.33
C GLY A 61 -4.13 10.53 28.09
N SER A 62 -4.24 9.22 28.30
CA SER A 62 -3.17 8.26 27.99
C SER A 62 -3.13 7.91 26.49
N TRP A 63 -1.98 7.40 26.02
CA TRP A 63 -1.76 7.03 24.62
C TRP A 63 -1.74 5.50 24.41
N GLY A 64 -1.56 4.73 25.47
CA GLY A 64 -1.32 3.30 25.39
C GLY A 64 0.13 2.91 25.07
N ASN A 65 0.37 1.62 25.01
CA ASN A 65 1.66 1.05 24.65
C ASN A 65 1.90 1.02 23.13
N MET A 66 3.10 0.62 22.68
CA MET A 66 3.47 0.56 21.26
C MET A 66 2.47 -0.23 20.42
N ARG A 67 2.05 -1.42 20.88
CA ARG A 67 1.08 -2.25 20.15
C ARG A 67 -0.26 -1.52 19.99
N GLU A 68 -0.77 -0.93 21.05
CA GLU A 68 -2.04 -0.22 21.06
C GLU A 68 -2.00 1.02 20.17
N GLN A 69 -0.92 1.81 20.23
CA GLN A 69 -0.72 2.96 19.35
C GLN A 69 -0.60 2.55 17.88
N THR A 70 0.06 1.44 17.58
CA THR A 70 0.16 0.90 16.23
C THR A 70 -1.22 0.50 15.68
N ILE A 71 -2.03 -0.19 16.48
CA ILE A 71 -3.40 -0.59 16.09
C ILE A 71 -4.27 0.64 15.85
N ASP A 72 -4.24 1.61 16.76
CA ASP A 72 -5.04 2.83 16.62
C ASP A 72 -4.68 3.61 15.35
N THR A 73 -3.39 3.78 15.10
CA THR A 73 -2.90 4.48 13.90
C THR A 73 -3.34 3.78 12.61
N PHE A 74 -3.18 2.45 12.50
CA PHE A 74 -3.64 1.72 11.32
C PHE A 74 -5.16 1.68 11.19
N SER A 75 -5.92 1.66 12.28
CA SER A 75 -7.39 1.77 12.24
C SER A 75 -7.82 3.09 11.62
N ARG A 76 -7.18 4.19 11.99
CA ARG A 76 -7.43 5.51 11.40
C ARG A 76 -7.04 5.59 9.91
N PHE A 77 -5.94 4.98 9.52
CA PHE A 77 -5.61 4.86 8.09
C PHE A 77 -6.65 4.05 7.32
N LYS A 78 -7.14 2.95 7.91
CA LYS A 78 -8.21 2.15 7.32
C LYS A 78 -9.45 3.01 7.07
N GLU A 79 -9.93 3.75 8.07
CA GLU A 79 -11.06 4.66 7.93
C GLU A 79 -10.83 5.71 6.84
N THR A 80 -9.65 6.32 6.82
CA THR A 80 -9.29 7.33 5.80
C THR A 80 -9.28 6.76 4.39
N LEU A 81 -8.72 5.56 4.21
CA LEU A 81 -8.68 4.87 2.93
C LEU A 81 -10.09 4.49 2.46
N GLU A 82 -10.89 3.87 3.34
CA GLU A 82 -12.24 3.42 3.03
C GLU A 82 -13.16 4.59 2.66
N ALA A 83 -13.04 5.73 3.34
CA ALA A 83 -13.78 6.95 3.03
C ALA A 83 -13.51 7.48 1.60
N GLN A 84 -12.37 7.12 1.00
CA GLN A 84 -11.98 7.50 -0.35
C GLN A 84 -12.06 6.33 -1.35
N GLY A 85 -12.69 5.21 -0.98
CA GLY A 85 -12.86 4.04 -1.82
C GLY A 85 -11.58 3.21 -2.02
N TRP A 86 -10.60 3.34 -1.11
CA TRP A 86 -9.38 2.55 -1.03
C TRP A 86 -9.48 1.52 0.11
N SER A 87 -8.51 0.63 0.20
CA SER A 87 -8.47 -0.39 1.25
C SER A 87 -7.06 -0.58 1.80
N MET A 88 -6.94 -1.27 2.93
CA MET A 88 -5.65 -1.67 3.49
C MET A 88 -4.83 -2.56 2.56
N ARG A 89 -5.46 -3.28 1.61
CA ARG A 89 -4.79 -4.11 0.60
C ARG A 89 -4.01 -3.30 -0.43
N ASP A 90 -4.39 -2.03 -0.61
CA ASP A 90 -3.77 -1.12 -1.57
C ASP A 90 -2.48 -0.50 -1.01
N ILE A 91 -2.21 -0.66 0.28
CA ILE A 91 -0.98 -0.13 0.89
C ILE A 91 0.22 -0.89 0.32
N VAL A 92 1.14 -0.13 -0.27
CA VAL A 92 2.37 -0.65 -0.88
C VAL A 92 3.62 -0.29 -0.08
N GLN A 93 3.55 0.74 0.77
CA GLN A 93 4.67 1.15 1.61
C GLN A 93 4.19 1.61 2.99
N VAL A 94 4.92 1.19 4.02
CA VAL A 94 4.82 1.68 5.40
C VAL A 94 6.19 2.18 5.84
N ARG A 95 6.23 3.38 6.42
CA ARG A 95 7.38 3.90 7.17
C ARG A 95 6.93 4.16 8.60
N ALA A 96 7.62 3.60 9.55
CA ALA A 96 7.35 3.79 10.96
C ALA A 96 8.56 4.46 11.62
N PHE A 97 8.32 5.58 12.27
CA PHE A 97 9.26 6.36 13.07
C PHE A 97 8.87 6.12 14.52
N ALA A 98 9.74 5.49 15.30
CA ALA A 98 9.42 5.05 16.64
C ALA A 98 10.34 5.69 17.68
N VAL A 99 9.83 5.87 18.88
CA VAL A 99 10.54 6.39 20.03
C VAL A 99 10.59 5.30 21.10
N ALA A 100 11.74 5.14 21.74
CA ALA A 100 11.86 4.26 22.89
C ALA A 100 10.99 4.75 24.05
N GLY A 101 10.19 3.86 24.62
CA GLY A 101 9.52 4.09 25.91
C GLY A 101 10.51 3.93 27.07
N VAL A 102 9.99 3.92 28.30
CA VAL A 102 10.79 3.78 29.52
C VAL A 102 11.57 2.47 29.59
N ASP A 103 11.08 1.42 28.97
CA ASP A 103 11.69 0.08 28.91
C ASP A 103 12.49 -0.15 27.61
N GLY A 104 12.71 0.89 26.81
CA GLY A 104 13.37 0.83 25.51
C GLY A 104 12.38 0.76 24.33
N LEU A 105 12.93 0.49 23.14
CA LEU A 105 12.16 0.40 21.91
C LEU A 105 11.38 -0.93 21.83
N ASP A 106 10.07 -0.87 21.85
CA ASP A 106 9.18 -2.05 21.75
C ASP A 106 8.86 -2.41 20.27
N PHE A 107 9.87 -2.94 19.59
CA PHE A 107 9.71 -3.44 18.21
C PHE A 107 8.75 -4.64 18.13
N ALA A 108 8.68 -5.46 19.16
CA ALA A 108 7.77 -6.60 19.22
C ALA A 108 6.30 -6.15 19.31
N GLY A 109 6.03 -5.14 20.12
CA GLY A 109 4.70 -4.51 20.22
C GLY A 109 4.26 -3.90 18.90
N PHE A 110 5.16 -3.18 18.21
CA PHE A 110 4.86 -2.67 16.86
C PHE A 110 4.52 -3.81 15.89
N ASN A 111 5.34 -4.86 15.80
CA ASN A 111 5.07 -6.00 14.92
C ASN A 111 3.75 -6.71 15.26
N SER A 112 3.42 -6.82 16.54
CA SER A 112 2.14 -7.41 17.00
C SER A 112 0.95 -6.58 16.52
N GLY A 113 0.98 -5.26 16.68
CA GLY A 113 -0.08 -4.38 16.18
C GLY A 113 -0.18 -4.35 14.66
N TYR A 114 0.96 -4.32 13.97
CA TYR A 114 1.05 -4.37 12.51
C TYR A 114 0.41 -5.65 11.93
N SER A 115 0.62 -6.80 12.56
CA SER A 115 0.11 -8.09 12.09
C SER A 115 -1.41 -8.25 12.20
N GLU A 116 -2.10 -7.33 12.86
CA GLU A 116 -3.58 -7.28 12.85
C GLU A 116 -4.12 -6.81 11.48
N PHE A 117 -3.29 -6.11 10.69
CA PHE A 117 -3.71 -5.47 9.44
C PHE A 117 -3.11 -6.09 8.19
N PHE A 118 -1.95 -6.75 8.28
CA PHE A 118 -1.18 -7.25 7.14
C PHE A 118 -0.75 -8.70 7.31
N GLY A 119 -0.84 -9.47 6.23
CA GLY A 119 -0.55 -10.90 6.26
C GLY A 119 -1.62 -11.72 6.95
N THR A 120 -2.84 -11.20 7.05
CA THR A 120 -4.00 -11.87 7.65
C THR A 120 -4.81 -12.62 6.58
N GLY A 121 -5.77 -13.45 7.00
CA GLY A 121 -6.71 -14.07 6.06
C GLY A 121 -7.53 -13.06 5.26
N ASP A 122 -7.90 -11.95 5.89
CA ASP A 122 -8.68 -10.88 5.25
C ASP A 122 -7.81 -9.95 4.39
N ASN A 123 -6.56 -9.74 4.78
CA ASN A 123 -5.58 -8.97 4.03
C ASN A 123 -4.25 -9.72 3.95
N PRO A 124 -4.07 -10.64 2.99
CA PRO A 124 -2.81 -11.36 2.81
C PRO A 124 -1.67 -10.46 2.29
N SER A 125 -2.00 -9.29 1.75
CA SER A 125 -1.00 -8.34 1.24
C SER A 125 -0.16 -7.75 2.37
N LYS A 126 1.12 -7.53 2.06
CA LYS A 126 2.08 -6.83 2.93
C LYS A 126 2.71 -5.70 2.13
N PRO A 127 2.98 -4.53 2.70
CA PRO A 127 3.76 -3.49 2.03
C PRO A 127 5.27 -3.77 2.08
N VAL A 128 6.08 -3.00 1.35
CA VAL A 128 7.48 -2.80 1.76
C VAL A 128 7.50 -1.94 3.01
N ARG A 129 8.47 -2.16 3.92
CA ARG A 129 8.45 -1.51 5.22
C ARG A 129 9.83 -1.04 5.68
N SER A 130 9.87 0.16 6.27
CA SER A 130 10.97 0.61 7.11
C SER A 130 10.45 0.88 8.52
N PHE A 131 11.25 0.52 9.52
CA PHE A 131 11.02 0.85 10.92
C PHE A 131 12.33 1.42 11.47
N VAL A 132 12.29 2.61 12.01
CA VAL A 132 13.46 3.30 12.51
C VAL A 132 13.18 3.92 13.86
N GLU A 133 14.14 3.83 14.77
CA GLU A 133 14.14 4.58 16.01
C GLU A 133 14.60 6.02 15.74
N ILE A 134 13.85 6.97 16.28
CA ILE A 134 14.19 8.39 16.24
C ILE A 134 14.25 8.94 17.68
N LYS A 135 14.78 10.14 17.81
CA LYS A 135 14.97 10.75 19.14
C LYS A 135 13.65 11.10 19.81
N ASP A 136 12.70 11.67 19.06
CA ASP A 136 11.45 12.18 19.59
C ASP A 136 10.42 12.40 18.49
N LEU A 137 9.14 12.46 18.87
CA LEU A 137 8.00 12.80 18.03
C LEU A 137 7.40 14.13 18.50
N VAL A 138 6.75 14.85 17.58
CA VAL A 138 6.18 16.18 17.84
C VAL A 138 5.08 16.14 18.90
N VAL A 139 4.34 15.03 18.98
CA VAL A 139 3.28 14.85 19.98
C VAL A 139 3.82 14.08 21.16
N GLU A 140 3.83 14.72 22.31
CA GLU A 140 4.25 14.09 23.57
C GLU A 140 3.37 12.88 23.90
N GLY A 141 4.02 11.74 24.19
CA GLY A 141 3.35 10.47 24.48
C GLY A 141 3.16 9.55 23.28
N TRP A 142 3.41 10.02 22.06
CA TRP A 142 3.50 9.12 20.92
C TRP A 142 4.76 8.26 21.01
N LEU A 143 4.58 6.95 20.79
CA LEU A 143 5.68 5.99 20.64
C LEU A 143 5.96 5.64 19.18
N VAL A 144 5.03 5.95 18.29
CA VAL A 144 5.18 5.71 16.85
C VAL A 144 4.38 6.71 16.03
N GLU A 145 5.01 7.19 14.95
CA GLU A 145 4.35 7.86 13.84
C GLU A 145 4.51 7.01 12.59
N ILE A 146 3.46 6.86 11.80
CA ILE A 146 3.45 5.99 10.63
C ILE A 146 3.05 6.81 9.41
N GLU A 147 3.82 6.69 8.32
CA GLU A 147 3.47 7.14 6.97
C GLU A 147 3.10 5.95 6.10
N ILE A 148 2.13 6.13 5.21
CA ILE A 148 1.78 5.10 4.24
C ILE A 148 1.69 5.64 2.81
N ARG A 149 1.94 4.76 1.85
CA ARG A 149 1.60 4.94 0.44
C ARG A 149 0.76 3.78 -0.03
N ALA A 150 -0.29 4.09 -0.76
CA ALA A 150 -1.16 3.12 -1.40
C ALA A 150 -1.05 3.23 -2.92
N ALA A 151 -1.26 2.11 -3.62
CA ALA A 151 -1.34 2.05 -5.07
C ALA A 151 -2.33 0.97 -5.49
N ARG A 152 -3.08 1.24 -6.59
CA ARG A 152 -3.99 0.27 -7.20
C ARG A 152 -4.05 0.48 -8.71
N MET A 153 -4.46 -0.54 -9.44
CA MET A 153 -4.87 -0.37 -10.84
C MET A 153 -6.31 0.16 -10.87
N PRO A 154 -6.63 1.07 -11.81
CA PRO A 154 -7.98 1.63 -11.99
C PRO A 154 -8.99 0.58 -12.42
#